data_d7e548c9b3317e30daa55085464dce23
#
_entry.id   d7e548c9b3317e30daa55085464dce23
#
_cell.length_a   1.000
_cell.length_b   1.000
_cell.length_c   1.000
_cell.angle_alpha   90.00
_cell.angle_beta   90.00
_cell.angle_gamma   90.00
#
_symmetry.space_group_name_H-M   'P 1'
#
loop_
_entity.id
_entity.type
_entity.pdbx_description
1 polymer ?
#
loop_
_entity_poly.entity_id
_entity_poly.type
_entity_poly.pdbx_seq_one_letter_code
_entity_poly.pdbx_strand_id
1 'polypeptide(L)'
;MAQHHEEGCGTTKPPDASWEFHLQSLIATSQGASHKVRNTIYTIPVIFHIIHAGESVGSFPNIPTGQIAAQIEILNEDFSAQGFNHTLYPVNAFSNWAFNEGLPAAHLDSLGRVKMADFQIEFCLAHTDPNGQALTEPGIERINWQQKLWPNPLNYTNPTTFRQYLDSIVKPNSFWDPVKYMNIWVCDRDSGVGYAGYGLFPALSGLPGGNANTGDSVDGIWLYPKSIGSPLKFAGGIYTSPNVRGRVAVHETGHYLGLRHIWGDTLCGNDFCIDTPPASSENLGNLSYPHGAGSCSSPSNNPDGEMFMNFMDYTAGMFKYMFTESQRIRAHTAMQNSPNRKLLGTHGLCEIPTALSADLKMDRLRVYPNPAQTMIRLDIAEADIKSMLVTGVDGSRVINLQDKIECNISHLPKGMYILKVTTTKGKLLMGRFLKE
;
A
#
# COMPACT_ATOMS: atom_id res chain seq x y z
N MET A 1 9.74 31.82 -7.64
CA MET A 1 8.71 31.30 -6.70
C MET A 1 8.89 29.80 -6.67
N ALA A 2 9.40 29.25 -5.57
CA ALA A 2 9.52 27.81 -5.43
C ALA A 2 8.10 27.24 -5.39
N GLN A 3 7.73 26.42 -6.38
CA GLN A 3 6.55 25.59 -6.30
C GLN A 3 6.76 24.64 -5.13
N HIS A 4 6.01 24.83 -4.06
CA HIS A 4 5.95 23.88 -2.98
C HIS A 4 5.41 22.56 -3.54
N HIS A 5 6.27 21.55 -3.60
CA HIS A 5 5.89 20.20 -4.03
C HIS A 5 5.01 19.59 -2.92
N GLU A 6 3.70 19.71 -3.09
CA GLU A 6 2.70 19.13 -2.16
C GLU A 6 2.79 17.59 -2.09
N GLU A 7 3.57 16.97 -2.96
CA GLU A 7 3.76 15.51 -3.08
C GLU A 7 5.22 15.07 -2.87
N GLY A 8 6.11 15.93 -2.38
CA GLY A 8 7.52 15.60 -2.12
C GLY A 8 7.68 14.48 -1.09
N CYS A 9 8.67 13.60 -1.31
CA CYS A 9 9.08 12.55 -0.40
C CYS A 9 10.24 13.01 0.48
N GLY A 10 10.15 12.75 1.78
CA GLY A 10 11.22 13.01 2.76
C GLY A 10 12.05 11.77 3.09
N THR A 11 11.88 10.67 2.35
CA THR A 11 12.68 9.47 2.55
C THR A 11 14.13 9.78 2.27
N THR A 12 14.95 9.62 3.29
CA THR A 12 16.40 9.76 3.17
C THR A 12 16.95 8.62 2.34
N LYS A 13 18.16 8.87 1.77
CA LYS A 13 18.87 7.90 0.92
C LYS A 13 18.66 6.46 1.39
N PRO A 14 18.47 5.53 0.46
CA PRO A 14 18.40 4.11 0.78
C PRO A 14 19.59 3.71 1.63
N PRO A 15 19.50 2.62 2.39
CA PRO A 15 20.61 2.07 3.15
C PRO A 15 21.86 1.95 2.27
N ASP A 16 23.00 1.86 2.88
CA ASP A 16 24.30 1.83 2.20
C ASP A 16 24.41 0.72 1.13
N ALA A 17 25.50 0.72 0.38
CA ALA A 17 25.76 -0.26 -0.68
C ALA A 17 25.70 -1.71 -0.16
N SER A 18 26.03 -1.96 1.11
CA SER A 18 26.01 -3.31 1.68
C SER A 18 24.60 -3.87 1.79
N TRP A 19 23.62 -3.02 2.13
CA TRP A 19 22.22 -3.38 2.15
C TRP A 19 21.72 -3.77 0.76
N GLU A 20 22.08 -2.98 -0.24
CA GLU A 20 21.70 -3.25 -1.63
C GLU A 20 22.30 -4.53 -2.17
N PHE A 21 23.64 -4.73 -1.99
CA PHE A 21 24.31 -5.98 -2.38
C PHE A 21 23.69 -7.20 -1.73
N HIS A 22 23.34 -7.09 -0.45
CA HIS A 22 22.70 -8.19 0.27
C HIS A 22 21.32 -8.51 -0.32
N LEU A 23 20.48 -7.49 -0.54
CA LEU A 23 19.17 -7.70 -1.15
C LEU A 23 19.26 -8.30 -2.56
N GLN A 24 20.18 -7.81 -3.40
CA GLN A 24 20.40 -8.37 -4.73
C GLN A 24 20.85 -9.84 -4.68
N SER A 25 21.71 -10.20 -3.73
CA SER A 25 22.11 -11.59 -3.49
C SER A 25 20.92 -12.47 -3.09
N LEU A 26 20.03 -11.97 -2.23
CA LEU A 26 18.81 -12.67 -1.83
C LEU A 26 17.84 -12.86 -3.02
N ILE A 27 17.66 -11.82 -3.86
CA ILE A 27 16.86 -11.89 -5.09
C ILE A 27 17.42 -12.96 -6.03
N ALA A 28 18.72 -12.93 -6.33
CA ALA A 28 19.37 -13.90 -7.20
C ALA A 28 19.22 -15.35 -6.68
N THR A 29 19.37 -15.55 -5.36
CA THR A 29 19.19 -16.85 -4.72
C THR A 29 17.74 -17.34 -4.83
N SER A 30 16.77 -16.46 -4.64
CA SER A 30 15.34 -16.79 -4.71
C SER A 30 14.90 -17.16 -6.14
N GLN A 31 15.47 -16.53 -7.15
CA GLN A 31 15.18 -16.82 -8.56
C GLN A 31 15.84 -18.14 -9.03
N GLY A 32 16.99 -18.49 -8.47
CA GLY A 32 17.71 -19.75 -8.78
C GLY A 32 17.08 -21.00 -8.15
N ALA A 33 16.43 -20.86 -7.02
CA ALA A 33 15.63 -21.93 -6.43
C ALA A 33 14.28 -21.94 -7.16
N SER A 34 13.86 -23.11 -7.72
CA SER A 34 12.53 -23.29 -8.33
C SER A 34 11.40 -23.06 -7.30
N HIS A 35 11.35 -21.86 -6.73
CA HIS A 35 10.24 -21.49 -5.89
C HIS A 35 9.02 -21.30 -6.81
N LYS A 36 8.13 -22.29 -6.77
CA LYS A 36 6.72 -22.03 -7.06
C LYS A 36 6.38 -20.77 -6.29
N VAL A 37 6.24 -19.64 -7.01
CA VAL A 37 5.68 -18.42 -6.47
C VAL A 37 4.37 -18.87 -5.82
N ARG A 38 4.36 -18.95 -4.50
CA ARG A 38 3.11 -19.22 -3.78
C ARG A 38 2.22 -18.03 -4.12
N ASN A 39 1.08 -18.29 -4.71
CA ASN A 39 -0.02 -17.31 -4.83
C ASN A 39 -0.55 -16.97 -3.42
N THR A 40 0.34 -16.52 -2.54
CA THR A 40 0.01 -16.16 -1.17
C THR A 40 -0.13 -14.65 -1.16
N ILE A 41 -1.35 -14.18 -1.02
CA ILE A 41 -1.62 -12.76 -0.79
C ILE A 41 -1.15 -12.45 0.64
N TYR A 42 -0.24 -11.48 0.76
CA TYR A 42 0.14 -10.93 2.05
C TYR A 42 -0.92 -9.91 2.49
N THR A 43 -1.56 -10.12 3.63
CA THR A 43 -2.51 -9.15 4.17
C THR A 43 -1.84 -8.41 5.34
N ILE A 44 -1.54 -7.13 5.15
CA ILE A 44 -0.80 -6.30 6.11
C ILE A 44 -1.76 -5.52 7.00
N PRO A 45 -1.77 -5.77 8.32
CA PRO A 45 -2.55 -4.97 9.27
C PRO A 45 -1.91 -3.59 9.45
N VAL A 46 -2.69 -2.54 9.25
CA VAL A 46 -2.26 -1.14 9.33
C VAL A 46 -2.87 -0.48 10.55
N ILE A 47 -2.06 0.31 11.27
CA ILE A 47 -2.49 1.24 12.31
C ILE A 47 -2.08 2.65 11.95
N PHE A 48 -3.04 3.58 11.98
CA PHE A 48 -2.82 5.01 11.82
C PHE A 48 -2.81 5.69 13.18
N HIS A 49 -1.69 6.29 13.54
CA HIS A 49 -1.52 7.12 14.73
C HIS A 49 -1.81 8.57 14.36
N ILE A 50 -3.01 9.06 14.65
CA ILE A 50 -3.45 10.42 14.32
C ILE A 50 -3.04 11.38 15.42
N ILE A 51 -2.04 12.21 15.16
CA ILE A 51 -1.50 13.17 16.12
C ILE A 51 -2.27 14.49 16.00
N HIS A 52 -2.94 14.91 17.10
CA HIS A 52 -3.80 16.10 17.13
C HIS A 52 -3.65 16.85 18.45
N ALA A 53 -4.19 18.09 18.54
CA ALA A 53 -4.14 18.95 19.73
C ALA A 53 -5.46 18.97 20.54
N GLY A 54 -6.40 18.07 20.22
CA GLY A 54 -7.72 17.99 20.86
C GLY A 54 -8.86 18.43 19.95
N GLU A 55 -8.57 18.67 18.67
CA GLU A 55 -9.61 18.97 17.67
C GLU A 55 -10.59 17.79 17.56
N SER A 56 -11.84 18.11 17.27
CA SER A 56 -12.87 17.11 17.01
C SER A 56 -12.52 16.28 15.75
N VAL A 57 -12.91 15.01 15.73
CA VAL A 57 -12.78 14.15 14.55
C VAL A 57 -13.44 14.82 13.34
N GLY A 58 -12.72 14.91 12.23
CA GLY A 58 -13.16 15.63 11.04
C GLY A 58 -12.70 17.10 11.01
N SER A 59 -11.98 17.57 12.04
CA SER A 59 -11.33 18.87 12.06
C SER A 59 -9.81 18.70 11.94
N PHE A 60 -9.16 19.46 11.05
CA PHE A 60 -7.71 19.37 10.83
C PHE A 60 -6.91 19.65 12.12
N PRO A 61 -5.89 18.86 12.46
CA PRO A 61 -5.33 17.70 11.75
C PRO A 61 -5.98 16.34 12.10
N ASN A 62 -7.02 16.31 12.93
CA ASN A 62 -7.73 15.11 13.37
C ASN A 62 -8.70 14.62 12.29
N ILE A 63 -8.14 14.08 11.19
CA ILE A 63 -8.90 13.71 9.98
C ILE A 63 -9.96 12.62 10.25
N PRO A 64 -11.05 12.58 9.44
CA PRO A 64 -12.15 11.66 9.65
C PRO A 64 -11.79 10.21 9.30
N THR A 65 -12.44 9.25 9.95
CA THR A 65 -12.29 7.80 9.74
C THR A 65 -12.49 7.39 8.27
N GLY A 66 -13.46 8.00 7.58
CA GLY A 66 -13.72 7.72 6.16
C GLY A 66 -12.56 8.10 5.24
N GLN A 67 -11.76 9.11 5.60
CA GLN A 67 -10.55 9.47 4.84
C GLN A 67 -9.45 8.42 5.00
N ILE A 68 -9.32 7.82 6.18
CA ILE A 68 -8.40 6.71 6.45
C ILE A 68 -8.84 5.44 5.72
N ALA A 69 -10.13 5.11 5.75
CA ALA A 69 -10.68 3.97 5.02
C ALA A 69 -10.44 4.10 3.50
N ALA A 70 -10.64 5.32 2.95
CA ALA A 70 -10.33 5.62 1.55
C ALA A 70 -8.84 5.40 1.21
N GLN A 71 -7.92 5.67 2.15
CA GLN A 71 -6.50 5.40 1.93
C GLN A 71 -6.19 3.91 1.83
N ILE A 72 -6.79 3.07 2.65
CA ILE A 72 -6.63 1.61 2.57
C ILE A 72 -7.18 1.08 1.24
N GLU A 73 -8.32 1.60 0.78
CA GLU A 73 -8.87 1.24 -0.53
C GLU A 73 -7.90 1.59 -1.66
N ILE A 74 -7.30 2.80 -1.63
CA ILE A 74 -6.31 3.25 -2.62
C ILE A 74 -5.06 2.36 -2.59
N LEU A 75 -4.52 2.04 -1.42
CA LEU A 75 -3.38 1.12 -1.31
C LEU A 75 -3.69 -0.23 -1.97
N ASN A 76 -4.85 -0.79 -1.68
CA ASN A 76 -5.26 -2.08 -2.25
C ASN A 76 -5.43 -2.04 -3.77
N GLU A 77 -6.02 -0.97 -4.31
CA GLU A 77 -6.18 -0.78 -5.75
C GLU A 77 -4.84 -0.59 -6.46
N ASP A 78 -3.99 0.28 -5.94
CA ASP A 78 -2.71 0.62 -6.58
C ASP A 78 -1.71 -0.55 -6.50
N PHE A 79 -1.65 -1.28 -5.37
CA PHE A 79 -0.81 -2.47 -5.22
C PHE A 79 -1.33 -3.70 -5.96
N SER A 80 -2.60 -3.73 -6.37
CA SER A 80 -3.17 -4.78 -7.23
C SER A 80 -3.18 -4.41 -8.72
N ALA A 81 -2.54 -3.31 -9.11
CA ALA A 81 -2.56 -2.77 -10.49
C ALA A 81 -3.98 -2.47 -11.03
N GLN A 82 -4.91 -2.11 -10.14
CA GLN A 82 -6.30 -1.75 -10.46
C GLN A 82 -6.64 -0.30 -10.06
N GLY A 83 -5.63 0.49 -9.70
CA GLY A 83 -5.79 1.84 -9.23
C GLY A 83 -6.30 2.81 -10.30
N PHE A 84 -6.66 4.01 -9.86
CA PHE A 84 -7.11 5.09 -10.74
C PHE A 84 -6.14 5.31 -11.90
N ASN A 85 -6.65 5.43 -13.12
CA ASN A 85 -5.89 5.63 -14.36
C ASN A 85 -5.04 4.44 -14.87
N HIS A 86 -5.10 3.25 -14.26
CA HIS A 86 -4.36 2.09 -14.77
C HIS A 86 -4.70 1.77 -16.26
N THR A 87 -5.92 2.07 -16.71
CA THR A 87 -6.36 1.89 -18.11
C THR A 87 -5.72 2.87 -19.09
N LEU A 88 -5.06 3.92 -18.60
CA LEU A 88 -4.35 4.91 -19.45
C LEU A 88 -2.95 4.44 -19.87
N TYR A 89 -2.53 3.24 -19.46
CA TYR A 89 -1.22 2.70 -19.83
C TYR A 89 -1.12 2.57 -21.35
N PRO A 90 -0.14 3.23 -22.00
CA PRO A 90 -0.08 3.31 -23.46
C PRO A 90 0.11 1.94 -24.12
N VAL A 91 -0.47 1.75 -25.31
CA VAL A 91 -0.48 0.46 -26.02
C VAL A 91 0.93 -0.07 -26.33
N ASN A 92 1.92 0.80 -26.51
CA ASN A 92 3.32 0.45 -26.80
C ASN A 92 4.28 0.91 -25.71
N ALA A 93 3.80 1.12 -24.47
CA ALA A 93 4.64 1.65 -23.41
C ALA A 93 5.84 0.74 -23.14
N PHE A 94 7.04 1.32 -23.26
CA PHE A 94 8.33 0.68 -22.98
C PHE A 94 8.60 -0.63 -23.72
N SER A 95 7.96 -0.87 -24.89
CA SER A 95 8.16 -2.09 -25.67
C SER A 95 9.53 -2.12 -26.37
N ASN A 96 10.07 -0.97 -26.84
CA ASN A 96 11.43 -0.91 -27.39
C ASN A 96 12.47 -1.11 -26.29
N TRP A 97 12.26 -0.51 -25.11
CA TRP A 97 13.08 -0.75 -23.93
C TRP A 97 13.12 -2.24 -23.58
N ALA A 98 11.95 -2.86 -23.43
CA ALA A 98 11.80 -4.26 -23.08
C ALA A 98 12.53 -5.19 -24.08
N PHE A 99 12.40 -4.90 -25.37
CA PHE A 99 13.07 -5.65 -26.43
C PHE A 99 14.59 -5.48 -26.40
N ASN A 100 15.07 -4.23 -26.27
CA ASN A 100 16.52 -3.92 -26.29
C ASN A 100 17.25 -4.52 -25.08
N GLU A 101 16.62 -4.49 -23.90
CA GLU A 101 17.18 -5.06 -22.68
C GLU A 101 16.97 -6.59 -22.59
N GLY A 102 16.20 -7.18 -23.50
CA GLY A 102 15.92 -8.61 -23.48
C GLY A 102 15.16 -9.06 -22.23
N LEU A 103 14.17 -8.27 -21.80
CA LEU A 103 13.45 -8.56 -20.56
C LEU A 103 12.81 -9.95 -20.59
N PRO A 104 12.87 -10.72 -19.49
CA PRO A 104 12.20 -12.01 -19.38
C PRO A 104 10.69 -11.88 -19.59
N ALA A 105 10.07 -12.90 -20.17
CA ALA A 105 8.61 -12.91 -20.45
C ALA A 105 7.74 -12.66 -19.20
N ALA A 106 8.23 -13.00 -18.00
CA ALA A 106 7.53 -12.74 -16.75
C ALA A 106 7.37 -11.24 -16.43
N HIS A 107 8.23 -10.39 -17.00
CA HIS A 107 8.22 -8.92 -16.86
C HIS A 107 7.39 -8.24 -17.94
N LEU A 108 6.83 -9.00 -18.89
CA LEU A 108 6.07 -8.48 -20.01
C LEU A 108 4.59 -8.84 -19.88
N ASP A 109 3.76 -7.98 -20.41
CA ASP A 109 2.33 -8.30 -20.63
C ASP A 109 2.12 -9.01 -21.98
N SER A 110 0.86 -9.32 -22.29
CA SER A 110 0.50 -10.01 -23.54
C SER A 110 0.77 -9.20 -24.83
N LEU A 111 1.05 -7.90 -24.71
CA LEU A 111 1.41 -7.00 -25.81
C LEU A 111 2.93 -6.76 -25.92
N GLY A 112 3.73 -7.41 -25.09
CA GLY A 112 5.18 -7.23 -25.05
C GLY A 112 5.64 -5.91 -24.39
N ARG A 113 4.77 -5.22 -23.66
CA ARG A 113 5.08 -4.03 -22.87
C ARG A 113 5.61 -4.43 -21.49
N VAL A 114 6.32 -3.52 -20.83
CA VAL A 114 6.61 -3.70 -19.40
C VAL A 114 5.31 -3.89 -18.64
N LYS A 115 5.24 -4.96 -17.87
CA LYS A 115 4.03 -5.37 -17.16
C LYS A 115 3.76 -4.49 -15.94
N MET A 116 2.55 -3.98 -15.81
CA MET A 116 2.05 -3.47 -14.52
C MET A 116 1.84 -4.64 -13.57
N ALA A 117 2.53 -4.63 -12.42
CA ALA A 117 2.55 -5.76 -11.50
C ALA A 117 1.46 -5.66 -10.45
N ASP A 118 0.70 -6.74 -10.28
CA ASP A 118 -0.07 -7.01 -9.06
C ASP A 118 0.91 -7.51 -7.99
N PHE A 119 1.09 -6.73 -6.92
CA PHE A 119 2.01 -7.06 -5.83
C PHE A 119 1.53 -8.23 -4.96
N GLN A 120 0.28 -8.63 -5.07
CA GLN A 120 -0.30 -9.65 -4.20
C GLN A 120 -0.14 -9.30 -2.70
N ILE A 121 -0.26 -8.03 -2.40
CA ILE A 121 -0.27 -7.46 -1.06
C ILE A 121 -1.62 -6.76 -0.87
N GLU A 122 -2.31 -7.11 0.20
CA GLU A 122 -3.52 -6.42 0.66
C GLU A 122 -3.24 -5.72 1.99
N PHE A 123 -3.82 -4.56 2.18
CA PHE A 123 -3.78 -3.81 3.43
C PHE A 123 -5.15 -3.86 4.10
N CYS A 124 -5.18 -3.99 5.41
CA CYS A 124 -6.40 -3.89 6.18
C CYS A 124 -6.22 -2.96 7.38
N LEU A 125 -7.29 -2.37 7.86
CA LEU A 125 -7.30 -1.71 9.15
C LEU A 125 -7.23 -2.78 10.25
N ALA A 126 -6.29 -2.66 11.19
CA ALA A 126 -6.20 -3.58 12.32
C ALA A 126 -7.46 -3.48 13.18
N HIS A 127 -8.02 -4.61 13.61
CA HIS A 127 -9.23 -4.63 14.44
C HIS A 127 -8.95 -4.74 15.93
N THR A 128 -7.73 -5.12 16.32
CA THR A 128 -7.32 -5.27 17.72
C THR A 128 -6.08 -4.45 18.03
N ASP A 129 -6.01 -3.96 19.26
CA ASP A 129 -4.83 -3.29 19.82
C ASP A 129 -3.72 -4.30 20.22
N PRO A 130 -2.52 -3.85 20.64
CA PRO A 130 -1.45 -4.74 21.08
C PRO A 130 -1.78 -5.64 22.28
N ASN A 131 -2.82 -5.30 23.05
CA ASN A 131 -3.31 -6.08 24.19
C ASN A 131 -4.41 -7.07 23.79
N GLY A 132 -4.77 -7.15 22.48
CA GLY A 132 -5.82 -8.00 21.97
C GLY A 132 -7.24 -7.46 22.18
N GLN A 133 -7.39 -6.17 22.58
CA GLN A 133 -8.70 -5.55 22.74
C GLN A 133 -9.21 -5.03 21.40
N ALA A 134 -10.51 -5.14 21.16
CA ALA A 134 -11.14 -4.60 19.96
C ALA A 134 -11.03 -3.07 19.91
N LEU A 135 -10.60 -2.55 18.76
CA LEU A 135 -10.54 -1.12 18.52
C LEU A 135 -11.92 -0.55 18.24
N THR A 136 -12.26 0.57 18.88
CA THR A 136 -13.51 1.32 18.61
C THR A 136 -13.51 1.88 17.18
N GLU A 137 -12.38 2.36 16.70
CA GLU A 137 -12.12 2.76 15.32
C GLU A 137 -11.07 1.82 14.76
N PRO A 138 -11.44 0.81 13.93
CA PRO A 138 -10.47 -0.12 13.36
C PRO A 138 -9.31 0.59 12.68
N GLY A 139 -8.07 0.18 13.02
CA GLY A 139 -6.85 0.71 12.45
C GLY A 139 -6.54 2.16 12.78
N ILE A 140 -7.16 2.75 13.81
CA ILE A 140 -6.96 4.15 14.17
C ILE A 140 -6.70 4.29 15.67
N GLU A 141 -5.59 4.95 16.00
CA GLU A 141 -5.28 5.46 17.31
C GLU A 141 -5.20 6.99 17.26
N ARG A 142 -5.99 7.68 18.07
CA ARG A 142 -5.98 9.16 18.13
C ARG A 142 -5.20 9.62 19.33
N ILE A 143 -4.13 10.40 19.10
CA ILE A 143 -3.17 10.81 20.12
C ILE A 143 -3.16 12.32 20.25
N ASN A 144 -3.66 12.81 21.37
CA ASN A 144 -3.57 14.22 21.72
C ASN A 144 -2.16 14.53 22.27
N TRP A 145 -1.32 15.20 21.44
CA TRP A 145 0.05 15.51 21.80
C TRP A 145 0.15 16.48 23.01
N GLN A 146 -0.84 17.35 23.24
CA GLN A 146 -0.86 18.23 24.42
C GLN A 146 -1.06 17.42 25.72
N GLN A 147 -1.97 16.43 25.69
CA GLN A 147 -2.16 15.53 26.84
C GLN A 147 -0.93 14.64 27.09
N LYS A 148 -0.19 14.32 26.05
CA LYS A 148 1.10 13.60 26.15
C LYS A 148 2.25 14.50 26.60
N LEU A 149 2.02 15.80 26.72
CA LEU A 149 3.04 16.82 27.01
C LEU A 149 4.18 16.81 25.98
N TRP A 150 3.89 16.47 24.75
CA TRP A 150 4.84 16.56 23.65
C TRP A 150 4.94 18.01 23.15
N PRO A 151 6.09 18.43 22.60
CA PRO A 151 6.19 19.72 21.94
C PRO A 151 5.24 19.86 20.77
N ASN A 152 4.82 21.08 20.46
CA ASN A 152 4.00 21.34 19.28
C ASN A 152 4.78 20.98 18.00
N PRO A 153 4.25 20.11 17.11
CA PRO A 153 4.92 19.72 15.86
C PRO A 153 5.25 20.91 14.94
N LEU A 154 4.45 21.98 14.98
CA LEU A 154 4.67 23.19 14.17
C LEU A 154 5.89 24.02 14.59
N ASN A 155 6.49 23.74 15.76
CA ASN A 155 7.74 24.38 16.17
C ASN A 155 8.96 23.87 15.38
N TYR A 156 8.82 22.81 14.62
CA TYR A 156 9.88 22.19 13.83
C TYR A 156 9.74 22.57 12.35
N THR A 157 10.38 23.68 11.99
CA THR A 157 10.13 24.42 10.74
C THR A 157 10.99 23.97 9.54
N ASN A 158 11.78 22.92 9.68
CA ASN A 158 12.59 22.38 8.60
C ASN A 158 12.59 20.84 8.58
N PRO A 159 12.95 20.21 7.43
CA PRO A 159 12.94 18.76 7.26
C PRO A 159 13.66 17.98 8.35
N THR A 160 14.86 18.41 8.72
CA THR A 160 15.73 17.68 9.65
C THR A 160 15.16 17.69 11.07
N THR A 161 14.81 18.88 11.58
CA THR A 161 14.30 19.01 12.95
C THR A 161 12.93 18.39 13.12
N PHE A 162 12.06 18.47 12.10
CA PHE A 162 10.76 17.81 12.13
C PHE A 162 10.90 16.29 12.15
N ARG A 163 11.78 15.73 11.33
CA ARG A 163 12.06 14.30 11.35
C ARG A 163 12.62 13.86 12.70
N GLN A 164 13.57 14.61 13.28
CA GLN A 164 14.08 14.34 14.63
C GLN A 164 12.97 14.33 15.67
N TYR A 165 12.03 15.28 15.61
CA TYR A 165 10.86 15.30 16.48
C TYR A 165 10.03 14.02 16.36
N LEU A 166 9.70 13.61 15.12
CA LEU A 166 8.93 12.39 14.91
C LEU A 166 9.69 11.16 15.41
N ASP A 167 10.96 11.00 15.02
CA ASP A 167 11.72 9.78 15.27
C ASP A 167 12.23 9.67 16.72
N SER A 168 12.30 10.81 17.48
CA SER A 168 12.76 10.81 18.88
C SER A 168 11.64 10.96 19.91
N ILE A 169 10.49 11.53 19.53
CA ILE A 169 9.41 11.83 20.48
C ILE A 169 8.12 11.10 20.09
N VAL A 170 7.60 11.33 18.87
CA VAL A 170 6.28 10.83 18.52
C VAL A 170 6.29 9.31 18.36
N LYS A 171 7.12 8.81 17.46
CA LYS A 171 7.15 7.39 17.10
C LYS A 171 7.52 6.50 18.30
N PRO A 172 8.62 6.74 19.04
CA PRO A 172 9.01 5.88 20.17
C PRO A 172 7.97 5.81 21.31
N ASN A 173 7.11 6.83 21.41
CA ASN A 173 6.08 6.89 22.45
C ASN A 173 4.68 6.48 21.96
N SER A 174 4.57 6.00 20.73
CA SER A 174 3.27 5.60 20.13
C SER A 174 3.33 4.41 19.20
N PHE A 175 4.50 3.84 18.91
CA PHE A 175 4.59 2.69 17.99
C PHE A 175 3.89 1.45 18.56
N TRP A 176 3.33 0.68 17.66
CA TRP A 176 2.88 -0.68 17.94
C TRP A 176 3.87 -1.66 17.33
N ASP A 177 3.97 -2.87 17.90
CA ASP A 177 4.92 -3.90 17.50
C ASP A 177 5.00 -4.06 15.96
N PRO A 178 6.12 -3.66 15.31
CA PRO A 178 6.24 -3.65 13.85
C PRO A 178 6.25 -5.05 13.23
N VAL A 179 6.42 -6.10 14.03
CA VAL A 179 6.27 -7.50 13.58
C VAL A 179 4.81 -7.82 13.30
N LYS A 180 3.87 -7.09 13.92
CA LYS A 180 2.43 -7.32 13.85
C LYS A 180 1.69 -6.25 13.06
N TYR A 181 2.13 -5.00 13.14
CA TYR A 181 1.44 -3.83 12.59
C TYR A 181 2.35 -3.02 11.68
N MET A 182 1.84 -2.58 10.55
CA MET A 182 2.44 -1.50 9.80
C MET A 182 2.01 -0.17 10.44
N ASN A 183 2.95 0.54 11.05
CA ASN A 183 2.69 1.83 11.70
C ASN A 183 2.69 2.96 10.67
N ILE A 184 1.63 3.78 10.67
CA ILE A 184 1.51 4.99 9.87
C ILE A 184 1.20 6.16 10.80
N TRP A 185 2.16 7.09 10.95
CA TRP A 185 1.96 8.31 11.73
C TRP A 185 1.40 9.41 10.85
N VAL A 186 0.35 10.05 11.33
CA VAL A 186 -0.33 11.16 10.67
C VAL A 186 -0.20 12.38 11.57
N CYS A 187 0.65 13.31 11.19
CA CYS A 187 0.98 14.48 11.99
C CYS A 187 1.09 15.72 11.12
N ASP A 188 0.53 16.83 11.60
CA ASP A 188 0.68 18.12 10.96
C ASP A 188 2.14 18.60 11.01
N ARG A 189 2.49 19.46 10.07
CA ARG A 189 3.83 20.01 9.91
C ARG A 189 3.80 21.50 9.55
N ASP A 190 4.87 22.20 9.87
CA ASP A 190 5.11 23.53 9.33
C ASP A 190 5.38 23.48 7.81
N SER A 191 5.04 24.55 7.11
CA SER A 191 5.23 24.64 5.65
C SER A 191 6.69 24.53 5.21
N GLY A 192 7.63 24.93 6.05
CA GLY A 192 9.07 24.84 5.79
C GLY A 192 9.62 23.41 5.76
N VAL A 193 8.84 22.41 6.20
CA VAL A 193 9.22 20.99 6.10
C VAL A 193 9.24 20.51 4.63
N GLY A 194 8.33 21.01 3.78
CA GLY A 194 8.43 20.92 2.32
C GLY A 194 8.06 19.57 1.68
N TYR A 195 7.86 18.48 2.43
CA TYR A 195 7.46 17.18 1.91
C TYR A 195 6.19 16.65 2.60
N ALA A 196 5.50 15.68 1.99
CA ALA A 196 4.20 15.20 2.43
C ALA A 196 4.23 13.80 3.07
N GLY A 197 5.34 13.09 2.97
CA GLY A 197 5.54 11.77 3.58
C GLY A 197 7.01 11.39 3.67
N TYR A 198 7.32 10.38 4.46
CA TYR A 198 8.55 9.60 4.37
C TYR A 198 8.33 8.19 4.89
N GLY A 199 9.01 7.22 4.26
CA GLY A 199 9.03 5.82 4.65
C GLY A 199 10.42 5.39 5.13
N LEU A 200 10.49 4.33 5.90
CA LEU A 200 11.74 3.71 6.30
C LEU A 200 11.95 2.40 5.56
N PHE A 201 13.15 2.25 4.99
CA PHE A 201 13.56 1.00 4.36
C PHE A 201 13.56 -0.17 5.35
N PRO A 202 13.26 -1.39 4.91
CA PRO A 202 13.29 -2.56 5.77
C PRO A 202 14.70 -2.85 6.27
N ALA A 203 14.84 -3.17 7.55
CA ALA A 203 16.00 -3.88 8.03
C ALA A 203 16.06 -5.27 7.37
N LEU A 204 17.26 -5.78 7.04
CA LEU A 204 17.44 -7.10 6.47
C LEU A 204 18.21 -8.01 7.43
N SER A 205 17.72 -9.23 7.62
CA SER A 205 18.39 -10.25 8.41
C SER A 205 19.73 -10.64 7.78
N GLY A 206 20.75 -10.85 8.62
CA GLY A 206 22.09 -11.25 8.17
C GLY A 206 23.05 -10.11 7.85
N LEU A 207 22.64 -8.86 7.94
CA LEU A 207 23.52 -7.71 7.83
C LEU A 207 24.05 -7.30 9.21
N PRO A 208 25.38 -7.36 9.48
CA PRO A 208 25.96 -6.81 10.70
C PRO A 208 25.71 -5.30 10.76
N GLY A 209 25.01 -4.82 11.79
CA GLY A 209 24.64 -3.41 11.92
C GLY A 209 23.62 -2.89 10.90
N GLY A 210 23.06 -3.75 10.07
CA GLY A 210 22.09 -3.41 9.02
C GLY A 210 20.77 -2.83 9.50
N ASN A 211 20.58 -2.76 10.81
CA ASN A 211 19.46 -2.05 11.46
C ASN A 211 19.84 -0.63 11.89
N ALA A 212 20.94 -0.09 11.41
CA ALA A 212 21.56 1.10 11.97
C ALA A 212 20.67 2.37 11.92
N ASN A 213 19.53 2.34 11.23
CA ASN A 213 18.67 3.52 11.12
C ASN A 213 17.23 3.30 11.59
N THR A 214 16.85 2.10 12.02
CA THR A 214 15.47 1.81 12.39
C THR A 214 15.44 0.88 13.58
N GLY A 215 15.51 1.44 14.79
CA GLY A 215 14.99 0.72 15.94
C GLY A 215 13.51 0.41 15.69
N ASP A 216 12.99 -0.68 16.25
CA ASP A 216 11.59 -1.12 16.10
C ASP A 216 10.60 0.03 16.35
N SER A 217 10.93 0.93 17.27
CA SER A 217 10.10 2.06 17.68
C SER A 217 9.90 3.16 16.65
N VAL A 218 10.64 3.14 15.53
CA VAL A 218 10.49 4.15 14.47
C VAL A 218 10.08 3.54 13.13
N ASP A 219 9.97 2.19 13.06
CA ASP A 219 9.68 1.48 11.82
C ASP A 219 8.26 1.73 11.32
N GLY A 220 8.14 2.29 10.14
CA GLY A 220 6.86 2.66 9.50
C GLY A 220 6.99 3.87 8.59
N ILE A 221 5.86 4.52 8.33
CA ILE A 221 5.79 5.71 7.49
C ILE A 221 5.17 6.89 8.24
N TRP A 222 5.52 8.10 7.85
CA TRP A 222 4.81 9.31 8.26
C TRP A 222 4.16 9.95 7.04
N LEU A 223 2.95 10.50 7.25
CA LEU A 223 2.16 11.18 6.23
C LEU A 223 1.58 12.50 6.74
N TYR A 224 1.58 13.52 5.88
CA TYR A 224 0.86 14.74 6.11
C TYR A 224 -0.65 14.49 6.04
N PRO A 225 -1.47 14.96 7.00
CA PRO A 225 -2.89 14.60 7.07
C PRO A 225 -3.69 14.89 5.79
N LYS A 226 -3.40 16.01 5.11
CA LYS A 226 -4.14 16.41 3.89
C LYS A 226 -3.71 15.67 2.62
N SER A 227 -2.67 14.81 2.68
CA SER A 227 -2.23 13.96 1.55
C SER A 227 -2.84 12.56 1.58
N ILE A 228 -3.58 12.22 2.64
CA ILE A 228 -4.18 10.90 2.86
C ILE A 228 -5.54 10.80 2.17
N GLY A 229 -5.80 9.65 1.56
CA GLY A 229 -7.07 9.38 0.87
C GLY A 229 -7.25 10.20 -0.40
N SER A 230 -8.49 10.25 -0.88
CA SER A 230 -8.86 11.01 -2.08
C SER A 230 -10.29 11.51 -1.99
N PRO A 231 -10.58 12.74 -2.44
CA PRO A 231 -11.97 13.25 -2.53
C PRO A 231 -12.84 12.42 -3.47
N LEU A 232 -12.25 11.63 -4.38
CA LEU A 232 -12.99 10.69 -5.24
C LEU A 232 -13.53 9.48 -4.47
N LYS A 233 -12.89 9.11 -3.36
CA LYS A 233 -13.28 7.98 -2.51
C LYS A 233 -14.09 8.43 -1.29
N PHE A 234 -13.73 9.59 -0.74
CA PHE A 234 -14.40 10.15 0.43
C PHE A 234 -14.42 11.68 0.34
N ALA A 235 -15.53 12.25 -0.15
CA ALA A 235 -15.67 13.69 -0.36
C ALA A 235 -15.68 14.51 0.94
N GLY A 236 -16.01 13.91 2.09
CA GLY A 236 -16.03 14.56 3.41
C GLY A 236 -14.65 14.68 4.08
N GLY A 237 -13.57 14.39 3.38
CA GLY A 237 -12.21 14.47 3.90
C GLY A 237 -11.60 15.87 3.82
N ILE A 238 -10.41 16.02 4.40
CA ILE A 238 -9.65 17.28 4.44
C ILE A 238 -8.40 17.10 3.56
N TYR A 239 -8.34 17.78 2.43
CA TYR A 239 -7.31 17.61 1.41
C TYR A 239 -6.62 18.93 1.07
N THR A 240 -5.36 18.87 0.62
CA THR A 240 -4.62 20.05 0.10
C THR A 240 -5.21 20.55 -1.19
N SER A 241 -5.74 19.65 -2.03
CA SER A 241 -6.21 19.91 -3.38
C SER A 241 -7.30 18.90 -3.75
N PRO A 242 -8.26 19.25 -4.64
CA PRO A 242 -9.22 18.30 -5.18
C PRO A 242 -8.56 17.18 -6.03
N ASN A 243 -7.29 17.35 -6.37
CA ASN A 243 -6.51 16.38 -7.17
C ASN A 243 -5.74 15.37 -6.33
N VAL A 244 -5.83 15.42 -5.00
CA VAL A 244 -5.22 14.40 -4.11
C VAL A 244 -5.75 13.01 -4.45
N ARG A 245 -4.84 12.06 -4.60
CA ARG A 245 -5.14 10.66 -4.97
C ARG A 245 -4.65 9.64 -3.95
N GLY A 246 -4.16 10.10 -2.78
CA GLY A 246 -3.61 9.22 -1.73
C GLY A 246 -2.29 8.55 -2.10
N ARG A 247 -1.63 8.99 -3.18
CA ARG A 247 -0.46 8.31 -3.74
C ARG A 247 0.86 8.67 -3.08
N VAL A 248 0.86 9.64 -2.19
CA VAL A 248 1.97 9.83 -1.24
C VAL A 248 2.10 8.57 -0.37
N ALA A 249 1.01 8.06 0.19
CA ALA A 249 1.03 6.83 0.99
C ALA A 249 1.47 5.60 0.17
N VAL A 250 1.07 5.50 -1.11
CA VAL A 250 1.50 4.42 -2.02
C VAL A 250 3.00 4.46 -2.25
N HIS A 251 3.56 5.65 -2.50
CA HIS A 251 4.98 5.91 -2.69
C HIS A 251 5.79 5.54 -1.42
N GLU A 252 5.40 6.07 -0.27
CA GLU A 252 6.09 5.80 1.00
C GLU A 252 5.98 4.34 1.43
N THR A 253 4.87 3.67 1.09
CA THR A 253 4.73 2.22 1.27
C THR A 253 5.69 1.46 0.34
N GLY A 254 5.96 1.95 -0.87
CA GLY A 254 7.01 1.41 -1.73
C GLY A 254 8.39 1.42 -1.04
N HIS A 255 8.80 2.53 -0.43
CA HIS A 255 10.03 2.61 0.36
C HIS A 255 9.99 1.68 1.58
N TYR A 256 8.88 1.63 2.29
CA TYR A 256 8.66 0.71 3.40
C TYR A 256 8.86 -0.75 2.97
N LEU A 257 8.55 -1.10 1.73
CA LEU A 257 8.76 -2.43 1.15
C LEU A 257 10.14 -2.60 0.49
N GLY A 258 11.01 -1.58 0.51
CA GLY A 258 12.38 -1.65 0.01
C GLY A 258 12.61 -1.14 -1.40
N LEU A 259 11.62 -0.46 -2.00
CA LEU A 259 11.76 0.13 -3.33
C LEU A 259 12.55 1.45 -3.28
N ARG A 260 13.35 1.71 -4.30
CA ARG A 260 14.04 2.97 -4.54
C ARG A 260 13.23 3.85 -5.49
N HIS A 261 13.59 5.13 -5.55
CA HIS A 261 13.14 5.99 -6.64
C HIS A 261 13.65 5.45 -7.97
N ILE A 262 12.87 5.58 -9.04
CA ILE A 262 13.23 5.02 -10.36
C ILE A 262 14.48 5.64 -11.00
N TRP A 263 14.87 6.87 -10.61
CA TRP A 263 16.12 7.49 -11.06
C TRP A 263 17.33 7.13 -10.16
N GLY A 264 17.16 6.24 -9.18
CA GLY A 264 18.23 5.76 -8.31
C GLY A 264 18.92 6.84 -7.48
N ASP A 265 18.24 8.00 -7.25
CA ASP A 265 18.71 9.16 -6.48
C ASP A 265 19.98 9.82 -7.05
N THR A 266 20.29 9.58 -8.32
CA THR A 266 21.40 10.19 -9.07
C THR A 266 21.05 10.33 -10.55
N LEU A 267 21.77 11.17 -11.30
CA LEU A 267 21.59 11.32 -12.74
C LEU A 267 21.70 9.96 -13.44
N CYS A 268 20.62 9.51 -14.10
CA CYS A 268 20.51 8.21 -14.73
C CYS A 268 20.96 7.05 -13.81
N GLY A 269 20.60 7.14 -12.54
CA GLY A 269 20.98 6.15 -11.53
C GLY A 269 20.26 4.82 -11.71
N ASN A 270 20.48 3.90 -10.76
CA ASN A 270 19.94 2.56 -10.80
C ASN A 270 19.05 2.30 -9.57
N ASP A 271 17.81 1.93 -9.80
CA ASP A 271 16.87 1.48 -8.76
C ASP A 271 16.93 -0.04 -8.51
N PHE A 272 17.80 -0.74 -9.25
CA PHE A 272 18.01 -2.18 -9.23
C PHE A 272 16.77 -3.01 -9.61
N CYS A 273 15.94 -2.45 -10.51
CA CYS A 273 14.82 -3.13 -11.15
C CYS A 273 15.06 -3.15 -12.67
N ILE A 274 15.21 -4.33 -13.25
CA ILE A 274 15.61 -4.49 -14.67
C ILE A 274 14.55 -4.03 -15.66
N ASP A 275 13.32 -3.85 -15.24
CA ASP A 275 12.16 -3.45 -16.04
C ASP A 275 11.72 -2.00 -15.83
N THR A 276 12.54 -1.20 -15.13
CA THR A 276 12.42 0.26 -15.05
C THR A 276 13.49 0.91 -15.91
N PRO A 277 13.11 1.66 -16.97
CA PRO A 277 14.08 2.44 -17.75
C PRO A 277 14.80 3.46 -16.87
N PRO A 278 16.10 3.74 -17.13
CA PRO A 278 16.77 4.78 -16.38
C PRO A 278 16.10 6.14 -16.60
N ALA A 279 16.01 6.93 -15.54
CA ALA A 279 15.48 8.29 -15.57
C ALA A 279 16.59 9.29 -15.21
N SER A 280 16.60 10.46 -15.86
CA SER A 280 17.63 11.48 -15.66
C SER A 280 17.54 12.11 -14.26
N SER A 281 16.34 12.28 -13.75
CA SER A 281 16.03 12.77 -12.41
C SER A 281 14.59 12.43 -12.07
N GLU A 282 14.09 12.95 -10.93
CA GLU A 282 12.66 12.95 -10.63
C GLU A 282 11.85 13.67 -11.71
N ASN A 283 10.70 13.12 -12.03
CA ASN A 283 9.72 13.74 -12.90
C ASN A 283 8.67 14.48 -12.06
N LEU A 284 8.28 15.69 -12.48
CA LEU A 284 7.39 16.56 -11.73
C LEU A 284 6.20 17.02 -12.59
N GLY A 285 5.07 17.26 -11.94
CA GLY A 285 3.88 17.85 -12.58
C GLY A 285 3.11 16.90 -13.49
N ASN A 286 2.55 17.45 -14.55
CA ASN A 286 1.62 16.77 -15.46
C ASN A 286 2.35 16.37 -16.73
N LEU A 287 2.56 15.08 -16.92
CA LEU A 287 3.35 14.55 -18.04
C LEU A 287 2.50 13.64 -18.92
N SER A 288 2.94 13.47 -20.16
CA SER A 288 2.35 12.55 -21.14
C SER A 288 3.41 11.66 -21.76
N TYR A 289 3.05 10.42 -22.03
CA TYR A 289 3.93 9.45 -22.67
C TYR A 289 4.04 9.68 -24.20
N PRO A 290 5.24 9.53 -24.82
CA PRO A 290 6.53 9.32 -24.18
C PRO A 290 7.10 10.62 -23.57
N HIS A 291 7.88 10.51 -22.49
CA HIS A 291 8.54 11.63 -21.84
C HIS A 291 10.02 11.30 -21.60
N GLY A 292 10.92 12.25 -21.87
CA GLY A 292 12.35 12.06 -21.62
C GLY A 292 13.01 10.95 -22.47
N ALA A 293 12.51 10.66 -23.68
CA ALA A 293 13.11 9.66 -24.56
C ALA A 293 14.55 10.02 -24.89
N GLY A 294 15.50 9.09 -24.63
CA GLY A 294 16.93 9.32 -24.84
C GLY A 294 17.58 10.25 -23.81
N SER A 295 16.91 10.55 -22.69
CA SER A 295 17.50 11.37 -21.61
C SER A 295 18.69 10.69 -20.93
N CYS A 296 18.74 9.36 -20.94
CA CYS A 296 19.86 8.55 -20.46
C CYS A 296 20.48 7.74 -21.59
N SER A 297 21.82 7.62 -21.56
CA SER A 297 22.58 6.76 -22.48
C SER A 297 23.50 5.76 -21.75
N SER A 298 23.60 5.88 -20.45
CA SER A 298 24.38 5.01 -19.56
C SER A 298 23.62 4.91 -18.21
N PRO A 299 23.49 3.71 -17.59
CA PRO A 299 24.08 2.43 -18.03
C PRO A 299 23.44 1.87 -19.30
N SER A 300 22.24 2.30 -19.68
CA SER A 300 21.56 1.92 -20.92
C SER A 300 20.73 3.08 -21.46
N ASN A 301 20.32 2.98 -22.72
CA ASN A 301 19.52 4.00 -23.38
C ASN A 301 18.03 3.76 -23.06
N ASN A 302 17.26 4.83 -22.82
CA ASN A 302 15.81 4.80 -22.60
C ASN A 302 15.02 5.29 -23.83
N PRO A 303 14.91 4.50 -24.93
CA PRO A 303 14.32 4.94 -26.19
C PRO A 303 12.84 5.32 -26.06
N ASP A 304 12.13 4.69 -25.14
CA ASP A 304 10.71 4.92 -24.87
C ASP A 304 10.48 6.00 -23.79
N GLY A 305 11.56 6.60 -23.27
CA GLY A 305 11.52 7.63 -22.25
C GLY A 305 11.54 7.09 -20.82
N GLU A 306 11.23 7.98 -19.89
CA GLU A 306 11.23 7.75 -18.46
C GLU A 306 9.87 7.24 -17.98
N MET A 307 9.85 6.38 -16.97
CA MET A 307 8.63 5.75 -16.47
C MET A 307 7.95 6.65 -15.42
N PHE A 308 7.65 7.90 -15.79
CA PHE A 308 7.04 8.91 -14.92
C PHE A 308 5.73 8.48 -14.26
N MET A 309 5.03 7.47 -14.83
CA MET A 309 3.79 6.92 -14.28
C MET A 309 4.03 5.88 -13.16
N ASN A 310 5.29 5.56 -12.85
CA ASN A 310 5.63 4.67 -11.74
C ASN A 310 5.35 5.36 -10.39
N PHE A 311 4.83 4.62 -9.42
CA PHE A 311 4.56 5.17 -8.09
C PHE A 311 5.83 5.64 -7.38
N MET A 312 7.02 5.14 -7.75
CA MET A 312 8.30 5.56 -7.19
C MET A 312 8.91 6.79 -7.86
N ASP A 313 8.14 7.53 -8.65
CA ASP A 313 8.49 8.86 -9.18
C ASP A 313 7.75 9.98 -8.42
N TYR A 314 8.07 11.25 -8.70
CA TYR A 314 7.49 12.46 -8.08
C TYR A 314 6.46 13.16 -8.96
N THR A 315 6.05 12.55 -10.06
CA THR A 315 4.96 13.02 -10.91
C THR A 315 3.69 13.19 -10.07
N ALA A 316 2.85 14.16 -10.43
CA ALA A 316 1.58 14.38 -9.74
C ALA A 316 0.74 13.11 -9.66
N GLY A 317 0.11 12.87 -8.50
CA GLY A 317 -0.54 11.59 -8.17
C GLY A 317 -1.59 11.11 -9.16
N MET A 318 -2.22 12.03 -9.92
CA MET A 318 -3.16 11.66 -10.99
C MET A 318 -2.49 11.01 -12.23
N PHE A 319 -1.16 11.10 -12.36
CA PHE A 319 -0.41 10.52 -13.48
C PHE A 319 0.39 9.28 -13.11
N LYS A 320 0.45 8.92 -11.83
CA LYS A 320 1.08 7.67 -11.35
C LYS A 320 0.04 6.57 -11.26
N TYR A 321 0.33 5.37 -11.76
CA TYR A 321 -0.64 4.26 -11.72
C TYR A 321 -0.01 2.87 -11.83
N MET A 322 1.32 2.72 -11.69
CA MET A 322 1.94 1.42 -11.83
C MET A 322 3.17 1.20 -10.95
N PHE A 323 3.38 -0.05 -10.62
CA PHE A 323 4.64 -0.67 -10.26
C PHE A 323 5.00 -1.72 -11.32
N THR A 324 6.28 -2.18 -11.31
CA THR A 324 6.77 -3.22 -12.22
C THR A 324 6.95 -4.57 -11.53
N GLU A 325 7.19 -5.62 -12.31
CA GLU A 325 7.42 -6.98 -11.79
C GLU A 325 8.72 -7.08 -11.00
N SER A 326 9.81 -6.41 -11.43
CA SER A 326 11.06 -6.34 -10.65
C SER A 326 10.84 -5.66 -9.30
N GLN A 327 10.06 -4.57 -9.28
CA GLN A 327 9.70 -3.90 -8.03
C GLN A 327 8.92 -4.84 -7.10
N ARG A 328 7.99 -5.64 -7.62
CA ARG A 328 7.27 -6.66 -6.85
C ARG A 328 8.21 -7.72 -6.27
N ILE A 329 9.11 -8.28 -7.10
CA ILE A 329 10.09 -9.27 -6.67
C ILE A 329 10.98 -8.70 -5.57
N ARG A 330 11.47 -7.47 -5.75
CA ARG A 330 12.30 -6.75 -4.78
C ARG A 330 11.57 -6.57 -3.45
N ALA A 331 10.34 -6.06 -3.47
CA ALA A 331 9.51 -5.85 -2.28
C ALA A 331 9.25 -7.15 -1.51
N HIS A 332 8.85 -8.21 -2.20
CA HIS A 332 8.62 -9.51 -1.58
C HIS A 332 9.89 -10.09 -0.94
N THR A 333 11.03 -9.98 -1.64
CA THR A 333 12.31 -10.46 -1.09
C THR A 333 12.72 -9.67 0.14
N ALA A 334 12.55 -8.34 0.12
CA ALA A 334 12.83 -7.49 1.28
C ALA A 334 11.92 -7.82 2.46
N MET A 335 10.60 -7.99 2.24
CA MET A 335 9.66 -8.39 3.28
C MET A 335 10.04 -9.74 3.93
N GLN A 336 10.28 -10.75 3.11
CA GLN A 336 10.57 -12.12 3.58
C GLN A 336 11.86 -12.20 4.41
N ASN A 337 12.80 -11.30 4.16
CA ASN A 337 14.09 -11.24 4.84
C ASN A 337 14.20 -10.14 5.89
N SER A 338 13.12 -9.36 6.11
CA SER A 338 13.07 -8.37 7.17
C SER A 338 12.58 -8.97 8.49
N PRO A 339 13.29 -8.77 9.61
CA PRO A 339 12.82 -9.26 10.91
C PRO A 339 11.45 -8.68 11.28
N ASN A 340 11.19 -7.41 10.95
CA ASN A 340 9.95 -6.72 11.31
C ASN A 340 8.79 -6.96 10.33
N ARG A 341 9.05 -7.45 9.10
CA ARG A 341 8.01 -7.52 8.06
C ARG A 341 7.61 -8.93 7.65
N LYS A 342 8.50 -9.92 7.84
CA LYS A 342 8.25 -11.31 7.41
C LYS A 342 7.05 -11.99 8.07
N LEU A 343 6.62 -11.50 9.23
CA LEU A 343 5.47 -12.02 9.97
C LEU A 343 4.23 -11.13 9.89
N LEU A 344 4.29 -9.98 9.21
CA LEU A 344 3.10 -9.17 8.97
C LEU A 344 2.01 -10.02 8.30
N GLY A 345 0.78 -9.87 8.77
CA GLY A 345 -0.37 -10.62 8.26
C GLY A 345 -0.53 -12.05 8.79
N THR A 346 0.39 -12.55 9.62
CA THR A 346 0.29 -13.91 10.19
C THR A 346 -0.49 -13.97 11.51
N HIS A 347 -0.88 -12.82 12.08
CA HIS A 347 -1.43 -12.72 13.44
C HIS A 347 -2.96 -12.55 13.51
N GLY A 348 -3.68 -12.63 12.37
CA GLY A 348 -5.14 -12.53 12.33
C GLY A 348 -5.71 -11.15 12.69
N LEU A 349 -4.90 -10.08 12.69
CA LEU A 349 -5.29 -8.76 13.15
C LEU A 349 -6.24 -8.00 12.19
N CYS A 350 -6.42 -8.52 10.99
CA CYS A 350 -7.40 -8.03 10.00
C CYS A 350 -8.80 -8.63 10.22
N GLU A 351 -8.94 -9.55 11.14
CA GLU A 351 -10.21 -10.21 11.44
C GLU A 351 -10.98 -9.39 12.47
N ILE A 352 -12.30 -9.27 12.27
CA ILE A 352 -13.18 -8.63 13.26
C ILE A 352 -13.25 -9.53 14.49
N PRO A 353 -12.85 -9.04 15.68
CA PRO A 353 -12.98 -9.83 16.90
C PRO A 353 -14.46 -10.11 17.17
N THR A 354 -14.89 -11.34 17.07
CA THR A 354 -16.22 -11.74 17.52
C THR A 354 -16.08 -12.36 18.90
N ALA A 355 -16.92 -11.94 19.85
CA ALA A 355 -16.96 -12.50 21.22
C ALA A 355 -17.24 -14.02 21.25
N LEU A 356 -17.50 -14.64 20.09
CA LEU A 356 -17.74 -16.07 19.88
C LEU A 356 -16.59 -16.79 19.17
N SER A 357 -15.47 -16.13 18.83
CA SER A 357 -14.46 -16.73 17.92
C SER A 357 -13.34 -17.47 18.63
N ALA A 358 -13.48 -17.89 19.87
CA ALA A 358 -12.46 -18.73 20.50
C ALA A 358 -12.22 -20.08 19.78
N ASP A 359 -13.09 -20.47 18.82
CA ASP A 359 -12.98 -21.75 18.11
C ASP A 359 -13.36 -21.74 16.61
N LEU A 360 -13.62 -20.60 15.99
CA LEU A 360 -14.03 -20.57 14.57
C LEU A 360 -12.92 -20.00 13.68
N LYS A 361 -12.05 -20.86 13.15
CA LYS A 361 -11.27 -20.53 11.94
C LYS A 361 -12.25 -20.25 10.81
N MET A 362 -12.46 -18.97 10.46
CA MET A 362 -13.25 -18.60 9.28
C MET A 362 -12.42 -18.89 8.03
N ASP A 363 -12.80 -19.91 7.27
CA ASP A 363 -12.19 -20.16 5.98
C ASP A 363 -12.75 -19.18 4.95
N ARG A 364 -11.86 -18.64 4.11
CA ARG A 364 -12.24 -17.75 3.01
C ARG A 364 -13.03 -18.52 1.96
N LEU A 365 -14.19 -17.99 1.60
CA LEU A 365 -15.03 -18.52 0.54
C LEU A 365 -14.73 -17.80 -0.76
N ARG A 366 -14.42 -18.54 -1.81
CA ARG A 366 -14.26 -17.97 -3.17
C ARG A 366 -15.63 -17.76 -3.80
N VAL A 367 -15.81 -16.57 -4.37
CA VAL A 367 -17.03 -16.17 -5.08
C VAL A 367 -16.65 -15.85 -6.51
N TYR A 368 -17.34 -16.43 -7.49
CA TYR A 368 -17.08 -16.19 -8.89
C TYR A 368 -18.38 -16.14 -9.74
N PRO A 369 -18.38 -15.39 -10.86
CA PRO A 369 -17.33 -14.44 -11.25
C PRO A 369 -17.24 -13.30 -10.21
N ASN A 370 -16.08 -12.65 -10.14
CA ASN A 370 -15.87 -11.46 -9.33
C ASN A 370 -14.85 -10.56 -10.06
N PRO A 371 -15.27 -9.43 -10.62
CA PRO A 371 -16.62 -8.80 -10.55
C PRO A 371 -17.75 -9.62 -11.19
N ALA A 372 -19.00 -9.35 -10.75
CA ALA A 372 -20.19 -10.07 -11.16
C ALA A 372 -21.31 -9.12 -11.63
N GLN A 373 -22.07 -9.50 -12.66
CA GLN A 373 -23.17 -8.69 -13.19
C GLN A 373 -24.56 -9.23 -12.80
N THR A 374 -24.80 -10.52 -12.96
CA THR A 374 -26.15 -11.09 -12.78
C THR A 374 -26.20 -12.24 -11.77
N MET A 375 -25.15 -13.03 -11.73
CA MET A 375 -25.08 -14.24 -10.90
C MET A 375 -23.72 -14.35 -10.22
N ILE A 376 -23.71 -14.89 -9.00
CA ILE A 376 -22.50 -15.37 -8.32
C ILE A 376 -22.65 -16.84 -7.96
N ARG A 377 -21.52 -17.54 -7.93
CA ARG A 377 -21.42 -18.93 -7.51
C ARG A 377 -20.31 -19.09 -6.48
N LEU A 378 -20.47 -20.06 -5.59
CA LEU A 378 -19.53 -20.36 -4.52
C LEU A 378 -18.66 -21.57 -4.84
N ASP A 379 -17.39 -21.51 -4.42
CA ASP A 379 -16.45 -22.63 -4.52
C ASP A 379 -16.60 -23.57 -3.29
N ILE A 380 -17.75 -24.17 -3.16
CA ILE A 380 -18.12 -25.12 -2.09
C ILE A 380 -19.17 -26.10 -2.60
N ALA A 381 -19.22 -27.31 -2.07
CA ALA A 381 -20.27 -28.27 -2.42
C ALA A 381 -21.66 -27.79 -1.92
N GLU A 382 -22.66 -27.86 -2.77
CA GLU A 382 -24.04 -27.41 -2.44
C GLU A 382 -24.60 -28.11 -1.20
N ALA A 383 -24.33 -29.41 -1.06
CA ALA A 383 -24.74 -30.21 0.10
C ALA A 383 -24.15 -29.73 1.44
N ASP A 384 -23.11 -28.93 1.41
CA ASP A 384 -22.46 -28.37 2.60
C ASP A 384 -23.02 -27.00 3.02
N ILE A 385 -23.94 -26.41 2.23
CA ILE A 385 -24.51 -25.08 2.52
C ILE A 385 -25.82 -25.25 3.29
N LYS A 386 -25.90 -24.60 4.45
CA LYS A 386 -27.14 -24.46 5.24
C LYS A 386 -27.84 -23.13 4.95
N SER A 387 -27.09 -22.04 4.88
CA SER A 387 -27.65 -20.72 4.56
C SER A 387 -26.58 -19.80 3.98
N MET A 388 -27.02 -18.88 3.13
CA MET A 388 -26.21 -17.84 2.50
C MET A 388 -26.87 -16.47 2.76
N LEU A 389 -26.11 -15.52 3.30
CA LEU A 389 -26.53 -14.16 3.53
C LEU A 389 -25.62 -13.20 2.75
N VAL A 390 -26.21 -12.34 1.92
CA VAL A 390 -25.52 -11.23 1.25
C VAL A 390 -25.89 -9.94 1.96
N THR A 391 -24.89 -9.15 2.31
CA THR A 391 -25.06 -7.85 2.95
C THR A 391 -24.30 -6.78 2.17
N GLY A 392 -24.83 -5.56 2.15
CA GLY A 392 -24.06 -4.39 1.76
C GLY A 392 -22.93 -4.11 2.75
N VAL A 393 -21.96 -3.28 2.36
CA VAL A 393 -20.86 -2.84 3.26
C VAL A 393 -21.37 -2.01 4.45
N ASP A 394 -22.57 -1.44 4.34
CA ASP A 394 -23.30 -0.74 5.43
C ASP A 394 -23.99 -1.69 6.42
N GLY A 395 -23.86 -3.01 6.22
CA GLY A 395 -24.50 -4.03 7.04
C GLY A 395 -25.97 -4.31 6.68
N SER A 396 -26.54 -3.62 5.68
CA SER A 396 -27.91 -3.90 5.22
C SER A 396 -28.02 -5.33 4.67
N ARG A 397 -29.03 -6.07 5.09
CA ARG A 397 -29.33 -7.42 4.56
C ARG A 397 -30.04 -7.28 3.22
N VAL A 398 -29.47 -7.84 2.16
CA VAL A 398 -30.01 -7.71 0.80
C VAL A 398 -30.58 -9.02 0.26
N ILE A 399 -29.94 -10.15 0.58
CA ILE A 399 -30.38 -11.49 0.13
C ILE A 399 -30.15 -12.50 1.26
N ASN A 400 -31.11 -13.39 1.45
CA ASN A 400 -30.98 -14.54 2.34
C ASN A 400 -31.51 -15.79 1.62
N LEU A 401 -30.68 -16.78 1.43
CA LEU A 401 -30.98 -18.03 0.73
C LEU A 401 -30.65 -19.22 1.63
N GLN A 402 -31.36 -20.33 1.41
CA GLN A 402 -31.07 -21.62 2.04
C GLN A 402 -30.71 -22.63 0.94
N ASP A 403 -29.75 -23.50 1.24
CA ASP A 403 -29.35 -24.66 0.41
C ASP A 403 -29.07 -24.32 -1.07
N LYS A 404 -28.39 -23.18 -1.33
CA LYS A 404 -28.06 -22.73 -2.67
C LYS A 404 -26.59 -22.39 -2.81
N ILE A 405 -25.98 -22.84 -3.92
CA ILE A 405 -24.61 -22.55 -4.29
C ILE A 405 -24.50 -21.32 -5.19
N GLU A 406 -25.61 -20.91 -5.80
CA GLU A 406 -25.70 -19.79 -6.74
C GLU A 406 -26.68 -18.73 -6.22
N CYS A 407 -26.39 -17.47 -6.51
CA CYS A 407 -27.24 -16.35 -6.12
C CYS A 407 -27.41 -15.39 -7.28
N ASN A 408 -28.67 -15.06 -7.61
CA ASN A 408 -29.00 -14.01 -8.55
C ASN A 408 -28.85 -12.65 -7.89
N ILE A 409 -27.97 -11.81 -8.42
CA ILE A 409 -27.65 -10.48 -7.92
C ILE A 409 -28.02 -9.37 -8.92
N SER A 410 -28.76 -9.68 -9.99
CA SER A 410 -29.10 -8.73 -11.05
C SER A 410 -29.84 -7.49 -10.55
N HIS A 411 -30.62 -7.65 -9.45
CA HIS A 411 -31.40 -6.59 -8.82
C HIS A 411 -30.62 -5.74 -7.83
N LEU A 412 -29.36 -6.11 -7.51
CA LEU A 412 -28.54 -5.34 -6.59
C LEU A 412 -27.94 -4.11 -7.27
N PRO A 413 -27.86 -2.96 -6.57
CA PRO A 413 -27.07 -1.82 -7.01
C PRO A 413 -25.60 -2.18 -7.24
N LYS A 414 -24.90 -1.41 -8.08
CA LYS A 414 -23.45 -1.52 -8.22
C LYS A 414 -22.76 -1.22 -6.90
N GLY A 415 -21.78 -2.03 -6.52
CA GLY A 415 -21.08 -1.86 -5.26
C GLY A 415 -20.47 -3.14 -4.72
N MET A 416 -19.75 -3.02 -3.62
CA MET A 416 -19.16 -4.16 -2.91
C MET A 416 -20.16 -4.80 -1.96
N TYR A 417 -20.18 -6.13 -1.93
CA TYR A 417 -21.04 -6.93 -1.08
C TYR A 417 -20.24 -7.98 -0.31
N ILE A 418 -20.67 -8.24 0.91
CA ILE A 418 -20.15 -9.29 1.79
C ILE A 418 -21.09 -10.48 1.76
N LEU A 419 -20.52 -11.66 1.59
CA LEU A 419 -21.23 -12.92 1.61
C LEU A 419 -20.86 -13.72 2.85
N LYS A 420 -21.86 -14.19 3.58
CA LYS A 420 -21.73 -15.04 4.74
C LYS A 420 -22.46 -16.34 4.50
N VAL A 421 -21.75 -17.47 4.56
CA VAL A 421 -22.29 -18.80 4.39
C VAL A 421 -22.14 -19.59 5.67
N THR A 422 -23.24 -20.17 6.14
CA THR A 422 -23.23 -21.14 7.24
C THR A 422 -23.34 -22.54 6.63
N THR A 423 -22.40 -23.41 6.95
CA THR A 423 -22.42 -24.79 6.47
C THR A 423 -23.37 -25.68 7.32
N THR A 424 -23.72 -26.84 6.77
CA THR A 424 -24.49 -27.86 7.47
C THR A 424 -23.80 -28.37 8.74
N LYS A 425 -22.48 -28.27 8.81
CA LYS A 425 -21.65 -28.59 9.98
C LYS A 425 -21.50 -27.42 10.97
N GLY A 426 -22.22 -26.32 10.75
CA GLY A 426 -22.17 -25.13 11.61
C GLY A 426 -20.94 -24.23 11.36
N LYS A 427 -20.09 -24.53 10.39
CA LYS A 427 -18.94 -23.71 10.03
C LYS A 427 -19.39 -22.43 9.32
N LEU A 428 -18.76 -21.31 9.65
CA LEU A 428 -19.01 -20.02 9.03
C LEU A 428 -17.91 -19.71 8.01
N LEU A 429 -18.32 -19.40 6.78
CA LEU A 429 -17.44 -18.99 5.68
C LEU A 429 -17.79 -17.58 5.25
N MET A 430 -16.80 -16.78 4.88
CA MET A 430 -17.04 -15.43 4.37
C MET A 430 -16.35 -15.23 3.01
N GLY A 431 -17.06 -14.53 2.11
CA GLY A 431 -16.59 -14.10 0.82
C GLY A 431 -16.97 -12.65 0.55
N ARG A 432 -16.43 -12.07 -0.50
CA ARG A 432 -16.83 -10.75 -1.00
C ARG A 432 -16.89 -10.77 -2.52
N PHE A 433 -17.73 -9.91 -3.10
CA PHE A 433 -17.79 -9.71 -4.54
C PHE A 433 -18.14 -8.27 -4.88
N LEU A 434 -17.68 -7.84 -6.05
CA LEU A 434 -18.02 -6.56 -6.64
C LEU A 434 -19.17 -6.77 -7.65
N LYS A 435 -20.29 -6.05 -7.47
CA LYS A 435 -21.40 -5.98 -8.42
C LYS A 435 -21.17 -4.82 -9.38
N GLU A 436 -21.11 -5.12 -10.67
CA GLU A 436 -21.04 -4.16 -11.78
C GLU A 436 -22.39 -3.84 -12.43
#